data_7102d4da7f0cd7fbdc7eca70cb039d07
#
_entry.id   7102d4da7f0cd7fbdc7eca70cb039d07
#
_cell.length_a   1.000
_cell.length_b   1.000
_cell.length_c   1.000
_cell.angle_alpha   90.00
_cell.angle_beta   90.00
_cell.angle_gamma   90.00
#
_symmetry.space_group_name_H-M   'P 1'
#
loop_
_entity.id
_entity.type
_entity.pdbx_description
1 polymer ?
#
loop_
_entity_poly.entity_id
_entity_poly.type
_entity_poly.pdbx_seq_one_letter_code
_entity_poly.pdbx_strand_id
1 'polypeptide(L)'
;MVVVMKPGTEQREIDKLVAQFQLQGLTVGITNGVGCSILGLVGDTTAVDMDKIAINEHVERVMRVSEPYKRANRKFHPEDTCVTVGGGAIGAGKFSVIAGPCSVESEEQIIGVARDVQRSGAAMLRGGAFKPRTSPYSFQGMGPEGLDLLLEAKAATGLPIVSEIMTPKYCPLFEEKVDLVQIGARNMQNFDLLKEVGKMSKPVLLKRGLSNSYEEWIMSAEYIMSEGNENVILCERGIRTFETYTRNTLDVSAIPAIKKMSHLPVIVDPSHSAGMYWMVEPLAMAAVAAGADGLIIEVHNDPAHALCDGQQSLTPEHFDQLMDKISALVDLMGKTFVK
;
A
#
# COMPACT_ATOMS: atom_id res chain seq x y z
N MET A 1 23.51 5.45 7.18
CA MET A 1 24.13 4.56 8.20
C MET A 1 23.10 4.26 9.28
N VAL A 2 23.15 3.10 9.90
CA VAL A 2 22.26 2.74 11.00
C VAL A 2 23.07 2.37 12.23
N VAL A 3 22.67 2.90 13.38
CA VAL A 3 23.23 2.55 14.70
C VAL A 3 22.13 1.91 15.52
N VAL A 4 22.33 0.65 15.91
CA VAL A 4 21.39 -0.10 16.77
C VAL A 4 21.86 0.05 18.21
N MET A 5 20.98 0.53 19.07
CA MET A 5 21.27 0.70 20.50
C MET A 5 21.01 -0.62 21.24
N LYS A 6 21.76 -0.86 22.31
CA LYS A 6 21.50 -2.02 23.18
C LYS A 6 20.13 -1.91 23.86
N PRO A 7 19.46 -3.04 24.13
CA PRO A 7 18.22 -3.05 24.91
C PRO A 7 18.40 -2.35 26.27
N GLY A 8 17.42 -1.52 26.63
CA GLY A 8 17.44 -0.82 27.93
C GLY A 8 18.35 0.40 28.01
N THR A 9 18.92 0.86 26.86
CA THR A 9 19.68 2.11 26.83
C THR A 9 18.79 3.29 27.25
N GLU A 10 19.27 4.08 28.24
CA GLU A 10 18.56 5.26 28.74
C GLU A 10 18.40 6.31 27.64
N GLN A 11 17.25 7.00 27.58
CA GLN A 11 16.97 8.04 26.61
C GLN A 11 18.03 9.13 26.56
N ARG A 12 18.60 9.50 27.72
CA ARG A 12 19.67 10.49 27.82
C ARG A 12 20.92 10.11 27.00
N GLU A 13 21.29 8.82 26.97
CA GLU A 13 22.46 8.36 26.21
C GLU A 13 22.18 8.33 24.71
N ILE A 14 20.93 8.01 24.34
CA ILE A 14 20.45 8.14 22.94
C ILE A 14 20.53 9.60 22.50
N ASP A 15 20.03 10.54 23.30
CA ASP A 15 20.02 11.97 22.99
C ASP A 15 21.44 12.53 22.83
N LYS A 16 22.40 12.07 23.61
CA LYS A 16 23.81 12.46 23.47
C LYS A 16 24.38 12.03 22.12
N LEU A 17 24.13 10.80 21.69
CA LEU A 17 24.61 10.29 20.41
C LEU A 17 23.93 11.04 19.25
N VAL A 18 22.62 11.31 19.36
CA VAL A 18 21.87 12.10 18.37
C VAL A 18 22.49 13.48 18.23
N ALA A 19 22.73 14.19 19.33
CA ALA A 19 23.35 15.50 19.31
C ALA A 19 24.75 15.47 18.68
N GLN A 20 25.56 14.44 18.99
CA GLN A 20 26.89 14.24 18.39
C GLN A 20 26.82 14.10 16.86
N PHE A 21 25.86 13.31 16.32
CA PHE A 21 25.69 13.14 14.89
C PHE A 21 25.15 14.40 14.21
N GLN A 22 24.25 15.12 14.86
CA GLN A 22 23.73 16.40 14.36
C GLN A 22 24.81 17.47 14.25
N LEU A 23 25.76 17.52 15.22
CA LEU A 23 26.93 18.39 15.14
C LEU A 23 27.87 18.05 13.97
N GLN A 24 27.83 16.82 13.46
CA GLN A 24 28.54 16.39 12.26
C GLN A 24 27.76 16.69 10.96
N GLY A 25 26.64 17.40 11.03
CA GLY A 25 25.81 17.77 9.88
C GLY A 25 24.88 16.66 9.39
N LEU A 26 24.67 15.62 10.21
CA LEU A 26 23.76 14.51 9.86
C LEU A 26 22.37 14.74 10.40
N THR A 27 21.36 14.35 9.62
CA THR A 27 19.99 14.21 10.12
C THR A 27 19.85 12.84 10.77
N VAL A 28 19.23 12.79 11.95
CA VAL A 28 19.04 11.55 12.72
C VAL A 28 17.56 11.27 12.87
N GLY A 29 17.09 10.15 12.30
CA GLY A 29 15.79 9.57 12.58
C GLY A 29 15.91 8.55 13.73
N ILE A 30 14.98 8.57 14.69
CA ILE A 30 14.93 7.60 15.79
C ILE A 30 13.71 6.71 15.57
N THR A 31 13.94 5.40 15.52
CA THR A 31 12.87 4.40 15.52
C THR A 31 12.96 3.60 16.81
N ASN A 32 11.91 3.63 17.63
CA ASN A 32 11.83 2.86 18.86
C ASN A 32 11.06 1.56 18.61
N GLY A 33 11.76 0.44 18.67
CA GLY A 33 11.18 -0.91 18.57
C GLY A 33 10.92 -1.54 19.94
N VAL A 34 10.33 -2.73 19.95
CA VAL A 34 9.97 -3.50 21.17
C VAL A 34 11.19 -3.99 21.95
N GLY A 35 12.31 -3.44 21.87
CA GLY A 35 13.46 -3.91 22.66
C GLY A 35 14.71 -3.08 22.47
N CYS A 36 14.79 -2.30 21.43
CA CYS A 36 15.93 -1.43 21.17
C CYS A 36 15.53 -0.19 20.38
N SER A 37 16.34 0.86 20.48
CA SER A 37 16.22 2.05 19.63
C SER A 37 17.21 1.97 18.48
N ILE A 38 16.78 2.46 17.31
CA ILE A 38 17.58 2.50 16.09
C ILE A 38 17.75 3.96 15.66
N LEU A 39 18.99 4.38 15.47
CA LEU A 39 19.33 5.70 14.96
C LEU A 39 19.66 5.59 13.48
N GLY A 40 18.81 6.16 12.64
CA GLY A 40 19.01 6.26 11.20
C GLY A 40 19.75 7.55 10.85
N LEU A 41 21.00 7.46 10.42
CA LEU A 41 21.82 8.62 10.04
C LEU A 41 21.68 8.88 8.54
N VAL A 42 21.19 10.07 8.20
CA VAL A 42 20.98 10.54 6.81
C VAL A 42 21.89 11.74 6.55
N GLY A 43 22.60 11.73 5.43
CA GLY A 43 23.58 12.73 5.04
C GLY A 43 24.86 12.07 4.56
N ASP A 44 25.95 12.85 4.46
CA ASP A 44 27.26 12.30 4.10
C ASP A 44 27.89 11.57 5.29
N THR A 45 27.68 10.26 5.34
CA THR A 45 28.24 9.39 6.38
C THR A 45 29.63 8.84 6.05
N THR A 46 30.27 9.30 4.97
CA THR A 46 31.60 8.79 4.56
C THR A 46 32.71 9.11 5.56
N ALA A 47 32.60 10.29 6.17
CA ALA A 47 33.53 10.75 7.22
C ALA A 47 33.24 10.17 8.61
N VAL A 48 32.15 9.42 8.79
CA VAL A 48 31.80 8.85 10.09
C VAL A 48 32.60 7.57 10.35
N ASP A 49 33.34 7.59 11.44
CA ASP A 49 34.16 6.46 11.90
C ASP A 49 33.26 5.43 12.60
N MET A 50 32.98 4.31 11.91
CA MET A 50 32.12 3.25 12.43
C MET A 50 32.72 2.53 13.63
N ASP A 51 34.02 2.35 13.64
CA ASP A 51 34.72 1.63 14.75
C ASP A 51 34.65 2.44 16.03
N LYS A 52 34.77 3.77 15.93
CA LYS A 52 34.62 4.68 17.07
C LYS A 52 33.19 4.66 17.63
N ILE A 53 32.16 4.50 16.81
CA ILE A 53 30.78 4.39 17.26
C ILE A 53 30.55 3.00 17.89
N ALA A 54 31.09 1.94 17.29
CA ALA A 54 30.91 0.57 17.75
C ALA A 54 31.56 0.31 19.15
N ILE A 55 32.55 1.10 19.54
CA ILE A 55 33.19 1.02 20.90
C ILE A 55 32.27 1.59 21.96
N ASN A 56 31.27 2.40 21.64
CA ASN A 56 30.35 2.97 22.62
C ASN A 56 29.59 1.85 23.35
N GLU A 57 29.63 1.84 24.69
CA GLU A 57 29.02 0.80 25.51
C GLU A 57 27.51 0.61 25.33
N HIS A 58 26.80 1.63 24.83
CA HIS A 58 25.36 1.64 24.59
C HIS A 58 25.01 1.21 23.16
N VAL A 59 25.98 1.01 22.27
CA VAL A 59 25.79 0.58 20.90
C VAL A 59 25.94 -0.94 20.81
N GLU A 60 24.94 -1.57 20.18
CA GLU A 60 24.98 -2.99 19.87
C GLU A 60 25.67 -3.25 18.52
N ARG A 61 25.30 -2.44 17.51
CA ARG A 61 25.78 -2.64 16.14
C ARG A 61 25.70 -1.35 15.31
N VAL A 62 26.67 -1.18 14.41
CA VAL A 62 26.71 -0.11 13.40
C VAL A 62 26.75 -0.73 12.00
N MET A 63 25.98 -0.21 11.07
CA MET A 63 25.90 -0.72 9.69
C MET A 63 25.85 0.42 8.68
N ARG A 64 26.60 0.29 7.58
CA ARG A 64 26.36 1.13 6.39
C ARG A 64 25.16 0.59 5.63
N VAL A 65 24.28 1.49 5.21
CA VAL A 65 23.12 1.18 4.37
C VAL A 65 23.41 1.76 3.00
N SER A 66 23.57 0.87 2.02
CA SER A 66 23.89 1.22 0.64
C SER A 66 22.63 1.50 -0.19
N GLU A 67 21.48 0.98 0.23
CA GLU A 67 20.21 1.17 -0.46
C GLU A 67 19.82 2.66 -0.50
N PRO A 68 19.30 3.16 -1.65
CA PRO A 68 19.00 4.58 -1.82
C PRO A 68 17.79 5.06 -1.00
N TYR A 69 16.88 4.15 -0.62
CA TYR A 69 15.72 4.43 0.24
C TYR A 69 16.07 4.24 1.72
N LYS A 70 15.54 5.08 2.60
CA LYS A 70 15.84 5.11 4.03
C LYS A 70 14.61 4.87 4.90
N ARG A 71 13.55 5.69 4.74
CA ARG A 71 12.31 5.60 5.51
C ARG A 71 11.60 4.27 5.26
N ALA A 72 11.49 3.84 4.01
CA ALA A 72 10.89 2.57 3.62
C ALA A 72 11.79 1.33 3.86
N ASN A 73 13.04 1.50 4.34
CA ASN A 73 14.00 0.44 4.46
C ASN A 73 13.83 -0.35 5.76
N ARG A 74 13.71 -1.68 5.65
CA ARG A 74 13.62 -2.61 6.79
C ARG A 74 14.77 -2.45 7.79
N LYS A 75 15.96 -2.05 7.34
CA LYS A 75 17.13 -1.84 8.24
C LYS A 75 16.95 -0.64 9.17
N PHE A 76 16.16 0.37 8.75
CA PHE A 76 15.82 1.54 9.57
C PHE A 76 14.57 1.31 10.42
N HIS A 77 13.68 0.43 9.98
CA HIS A 77 12.43 0.07 10.66
C HIS A 77 12.24 -1.44 10.61
N PRO A 78 12.79 -2.21 11.56
CA PRO A 78 12.79 -3.69 11.53
C PRO A 78 11.41 -4.33 11.67
N GLU A 79 10.49 -3.67 12.36
CA GLU A 79 9.14 -4.16 12.61
C GLU A 79 8.22 -3.92 11.42
N ASP A 80 7.25 -4.80 11.23
CA ASP A 80 6.24 -4.62 10.19
C ASP A 80 5.32 -3.44 10.50
N THR A 81 5.11 -2.58 9.51
CA THR A 81 4.14 -1.48 9.64
C THR A 81 2.72 -2.00 9.50
N CYS A 82 1.83 -1.48 10.36
CA CYS A 82 0.39 -1.65 10.24
C CYS A 82 -0.25 -0.32 9.86
N VAL A 83 -0.94 -0.28 8.74
CA VAL A 83 -1.69 0.89 8.30
C VAL A 83 -3.16 0.69 8.60
N THR A 84 -3.75 1.62 9.36
CA THR A 84 -5.18 1.62 9.69
C THR A 84 -5.96 2.55 8.77
N VAL A 85 -7.12 2.11 8.30
CA VAL A 85 -8.03 2.88 7.44
C VAL A 85 -9.45 2.68 7.96
N GLY A 86 -10.01 3.67 8.63
CA GLY A 86 -11.29 3.51 9.31
C GLY A 86 -11.24 2.37 10.33
N GLY A 87 -12.12 1.37 10.18
CA GLY A 87 -12.11 0.15 10.99
C GLY A 87 -11.19 -0.97 10.49
N GLY A 88 -10.62 -0.83 9.27
CA GLY A 88 -9.72 -1.82 8.65
C GLY A 88 -8.27 -1.63 9.05
N ALA A 89 -7.45 -2.68 8.94
CA ALA A 89 -6.02 -2.66 9.22
C ALA A 89 -5.26 -3.61 8.28
N ILE A 90 -4.14 -3.16 7.73
CA ILE A 90 -3.33 -3.89 6.75
C ILE A 90 -1.86 -3.91 7.23
N GLY A 91 -1.25 -5.09 7.29
CA GLY A 91 0.13 -5.28 7.74
C GLY A 91 0.27 -5.71 9.20
N ALA A 92 1.48 -6.02 9.64
CA ALA A 92 1.80 -6.51 10.99
C ALA A 92 0.89 -7.66 11.46
N GLY A 93 0.71 -8.67 10.59
CA GLY A 93 -0.14 -9.83 10.87
C GLY A 93 -1.64 -9.60 10.64
N LYS A 94 -2.08 -8.39 10.30
CA LYS A 94 -3.45 -8.09 9.90
C LYS A 94 -3.62 -8.25 8.39
N PHE A 95 -4.78 -8.79 8.00
CA PHE A 95 -5.15 -9.00 6.60
C PHE A 95 -6.52 -8.38 6.32
N SER A 96 -6.64 -7.58 5.27
CA SER A 96 -7.91 -6.98 4.86
C SER A 96 -8.15 -7.14 3.36
N VAL A 97 -9.42 -7.18 2.97
CA VAL A 97 -9.84 -7.16 1.56
C VAL A 97 -10.52 -5.84 1.25
N ILE A 98 -10.04 -5.19 0.20
CA ILE A 98 -10.63 -4.01 -0.42
C ILE A 98 -11.41 -4.49 -1.63
N ALA A 99 -12.72 -4.21 -1.71
CA ALA A 99 -13.54 -4.69 -2.82
C ALA A 99 -14.53 -3.62 -3.32
N GLY A 100 -14.94 -3.73 -4.57
CA GLY A 100 -15.88 -2.81 -5.20
C GLY A 100 -15.65 -2.67 -6.69
N PRO A 101 -16.42 -1.84 -7.41
CA PRO A 101 -16.35 -1.76 -8.85
C PRO A 101 -15.07 -1.08 -9.34
N CYS A 102 -14.70 -1.34 -10.60
CA CYS A 102 -13.63 -0.60 -11.27
C CYS A 102 -13.91 0.90 -11.28
N SER A 103 -15.11 1.28 -11.71
CA SER A 103 -15.61 2.66 -11.76
C SER A 103 -16.94 2.81 -11.04
N VAL A 104 -17.15 4.00 -10.47
CA VAL A 104 -18.48 4.44 -10.05
C VAL A 104 -19.27 4.82 -11.31
N GLU A 105 -20.45 4.25 -11.49
CA GLU A 105 -21.26 4.40 -12.71
C GLU A 105 -22.65 4.97 -12.42
N SER A 106 -23.22 4.66 -11.26
CA SER A 106 -24.49 5.18 -10.77
C SER A 106 -24.60 5.00 -9.25
N GLU A 107 -25.55 5.70 -8.62
CA GLU A 107 -25.88 5.53 -7.21
C GLU A 107 -26.33 4.09 -6.90
N GLU A 108 -27.24 3.55 -7.72
CA GLU A 108 -27.76 2.19 -7.55
C GLU A 108 -26.63 1.14 -7.61
N GLN A 109 -25.74 1.25 -8.60
CA GLN A 109 -24.60 0.36 -8.76
C GLN A 109 -23.69 0.39 -7.53
N ILE A 110 -23.23 1.59 -7.10
CA ILE A 110 -22.21 1.68 -6.06
C ILE A 110 -22.76 1.30 -4.68
N ILE A 111 -24.00 1.69 -4.35
CA ILE A 111 -24.64 1.32 -3.07
C ILE A 111 -24.97 -0.19 -3.06
N GLY A 112 -25.46 -0.74 -4.18
CA GLY A 112 -25.72 -2.18 -4.30
C GLY A 112 -24.46 -3.00 -4.08
N VAL A 113 -23.40 -2.72 -4.85
CA VAL A 113 -22.12 -3.41 -4.72
C VAL A 113 -21.51 -3.23 -3.33
N ALA A 114 -21.59 -2.02 -2.74
CA ALA A 114 -21.07 -1.76 -1.40
C ALA A 114 -21.71 -2.66 -0.34
N ARG A 115 -23.03 -2.84 -0.37
CA ARG A 115 -23.76 -3.75 0.53
C ARG A 115 -23.36 -5.21 0.34
N ASP A 116 -23.19 -5.63 -0.91
CA ASP A 116 -22.81 -7.00 -1.23
C ASP A 116 -21.39 -7.32 -0.72
N VAL A 117 -20.40 -6.45 -1.02
CA VAL A 117 -19.02 -6.68 -0.57
C VAL A 117 -18.88 -6.56 0.94
N GLN A 118 -19.65 -5.68 1.59
CA GLN A 118 -19.71 -5.59 3.05
C GLN A 118 -20.20 -6.89 3.67
N ARG A 119 -21.32 -7.43 3.17
CA ARG A 119 -21.91 -8.69 3.64
C ARG A 119 -20.93 -9.85 3.52
N SER A 120 -20.15 -9.90 2.45
CA SER A 120 -19.09 -10.90 2.23
C SER A 120 -17.82 -10.65 3.04
N GLY A 121 -17.75 -9.54 3.82
CA GLY A 121 -16.64 -9.27 4.76
C GLY A 121 -15.48 -8.47 4.18
N ALA A 122 -15.70 -7.66 3.13
CA ALA A 122 -14.73 -6.65 2.73
C ALA A 122 -14.59 -5.57 3.81
N ALA A 123 -13.35 -5.14 4.08
CA ALA A 123 -13.04 -4.13 5.08
C ALA A 123 -13.13 -2.68 4.53
N MET A 124 -13.06 -2.51 3.21
CA MET A 124 -13.06 -1.20 2.56
C MET A 124 -13.73 -1.30 1.20
N LEU A 125 -14.39 -0.21 0.78
CA LEU A 125 -15.01 -0.08 -0.53
C LEU A 125 -14.05 0.63 -1.49
N ARG A 126 -13.72 -0.02 -2.62
CA ARG A 126 -13.04 0.68 -3.71
C ARG A 126 -14.05 1.16 -4.76
N GLY A 127 -13.76 2.29 -5.37
CA GLY A 127 -14.50 2.81 -6.53
C GLY A 127 -13.69 3.89 -7.23
N GLY A 128 -13.48 3.77 -8.55
CA GLY A 128 -12.78 4.79 -9.32
C GLY A 128 -13.74 5.91 -9.72
N ALA A 129 -13.60 7.10 -9.16
CA ALA A 129 -14.33 8.30 -9.59
C ALA A 129 -13.69 8.95 -10.81
N PHE A 130 -12.38 8.83 -10.95
CA PHE A 130 -11.58 9.29 -12.09
C PHE A 130 -10.91 8.10 -12.77
N LYS A 131 -10.85 8.08 -14.10
CA LYS A 131 -10.32 6.92 -14.85
C LYS A 131 -9.20 7.32 -15.81
N PRO A 132 -7.97 6.76 -15.64
CA PRO A 132 -6.88 6.96 -16.59
C PRO A 132 -7.10 6.10 -17.83
N ARG A 133 -7.61 6.67 -18.90
CA ARG A 133 -7.92 5.93 -20.13
C ARG A 133 -6.88 6.19 -21.22
N THR A 134 -6.51 5.14 -21.95
CA THR A 134 -5.63 5.27 -23.13
C THR A 134 -6.34 5.99 -24.28
N SER A 135 -7.65 5.76 -24.42
CA SER A 135 -8.47 6.46 -25.41
C SER A 135 -9.25 7.61 -24.77
N PRO A 136 -9.21 8.83 -25.34
CA PRO A 136 -10.00 9.96 -24.83
C PRO A 136 -11.51 9.78 -25.02
N TYR A 137 -11.92 8.83 -25.85
CA TYR A 137 -13.34 8.54 -26.12
C TYR A 137 -13.95 7.50 -25.15
N SER A 138 -13.11 6.86 -24.33
CA SER A 138 -13.60 5.93 -23.30
C SER A 138 -14.17 6.69 -22.12
N PHE A 139 -15.00 6.03 -21.31
CA PHE A 139 -15.55 6.60 -20.08
C PHE A 139 -14.44 7.09 -19.15
N GLN A 140 -14.45 8.38 -18.80
CA GLN A 140 -13.40 9.04 -18.03
C GLN A 140 -13.65 9.03 -16.51
N GLY A 141 -14.76 8.41 -16.06
CA GLY A 141 -15.26 8.48 -14.69
C GLY A 141 -16.22 9.64 -14.49
N MET A 142 -16.93 9.64 -13.36
CA MET A 142 -17.89 10.68 -12.98
C MET A 142 -17.21 11.91 -12.34
N GLY A 143 -15.91 11.83 -12.09
CA GLY A 143 -15.20 12.95 -11.44
C GLY A 143 -15.64 13.19 -9.99
N PRO A 144 -15.76 14.45 -9.55
CA PRO A 144 -16.16 14.78 -8.18
C PRO A 144 -17.48 14.19 -7.76
N GLU A 145 -18.48 14.12 -8.65
CA GLU A 145 -19.79 13.50 -8.40
C GLU A 145 -19.66 12.01 -8.04
N GLY A 146 -18.70 11.29 -8.65
CA GLY A 146 -18.42 9.90 -8.28
C GLY A 146 -17.88 9.75 -6.87
N LEU A 147 -17.18 10.77 -6.33
CA LEU A 147 -16.78 10.78 -4.92
C LEU A 147 -17.97 11.03 -3.99
N ASP A 148 -18.95 11.84 -4.41
CA ASP A 148 -20.17 12.07 -3.62
C ASP A 148 -20.99 10.78 -3.53
N LEU A 149 -21.14 10.04 -4.62
CA LEU A 149 -21.79 8.72 -4.61
C LEU A 149 -21.04 7.69 -3.74
N LEU A 150 -19.72 7.75 -3.68
CA LEU A 150 -18.95 6.92 -2.75
C LEU A 150 -19.24 7.29 -1.29
N LEU A 151 -19.42 8.56 -0.97
CA LEU A 151 -19.81 8.99 0.39
C LEU A 151 -21.21 8.48 0.77
N GLU A 152 -22.16 8.45 -0.17
CA GLU A 152 -23.49 7.86 0.05
C GLU A 152 -23.39 6.34 0.31
N ALA A 153 -22.56 5.64 -0.46
CA ALA A 153 -22.29 4.22 -0.23
C ALA A 153 -21.63 3.98 1.13
N LYS A 154 -20.68 4.85 1.55
CA LYS A 154 -20.08 4.83 2.89
C LYS A 154 -21.12 5.07 3.98
N ALA A 155 -22.02 6.04 3.80
CA ALA A 155 -23.10 6.30 4.75
C ALA A 155 -24.04 5.10 4.89
N ALA A 156 -24.29 4.35 3.80
CA ALA A 156 -25.16 3.17 3.79
C ALA A 156 -24.52 1.91 4.39
N THR A 157 -23.18 1.82 4.43
CA THR A 157 -22.46 0.59 4.80
C THR A 157 -21.43 0.76 5.92
N GLY A 158 -20.94 1.98 6.15
CA GLY A 158 -19.82 2.23 7.06
C GLY A 158 -18.45 1.89 6.49
N LEU A 159 -18.34 1.34 5.26
CA LEU A 159 -17.06 0.96 4.65
C LEU A 159 -16.22 2.21 4.33
N PRO A 160 -14.95 2.27 4.76
CA PRO A 160 -14.01 3.30 4.33
C PRO A 160 -13.82 3.29 2.81
N ILE A 161 -13.64 4.48 2.22
CA ILE A 161 -13.52 4.68 0.77
C ILE A 161 -12.06 4.59 0.31
N VAL A 162 -11.83 3.83 -0.76
CA VAL A 162 -10.58 3.78 -1.51
C VAL A 162 -10.83 4.27 -2.94
N SER A 163 -10.19 5.36 -3.34
CA SER A 163 -10.33 5.91 -4.70
C SER A 163 -9.00 6.40 -5.26
N GLU A 164 -8.87 6.37 -6.60
CA GLU A 164 -7.64 6.73 -7.30
C GLU A 164 -7.59 8.23 -7.59
N ILE A 165 -6.51 8.88 -7.13
CA ILE A 165 -6.20 10.27 -7.48
C ILE A 165 -5.34 10.34 -8.73
N MET A 166 -5.68 11.28 -9.64
CA MET A 166 -5.04 11.41 -10.94
C MET A 166 -4.07 12.60 -11.05
N THR A 167 -4.25 13.62 -10.23
CA THR A 167 -3.51 14.88 -10.33
C THR A 167 -3.50 15.61 -8.99
N PRO A 168 -2.43 16.36 -8.67
CA PRO A 168 -2.29 17.11 -7.42
C PRO A 168 -3.45 18.07 -7.11
N LYS A 169 -4.09 18.62 -8.14
CA LYS A 169 -5.21 19.58 -7.96
C LYS A 169 -6.38 19.00 -7.16
N TYR A 170 -6.51 17.68 -7.09
CA TYR A 170 -7.58 17.00 -6.36
C TYR A 170 -7.19 16.62 -4.93
N CYS A 171 -5.95 16.89 -4.48
CA CYS A 171 -5.55 16.57 -3.11
C CYS A 171 -6.50 17.15 -2.03
N PRO A 172 -6.95 18.42 -2.12
CA PRO A 172 -7.91 18.95 -1.11
C PRO A 172 -9.24 18.20 -1.10
N LEU A 173 -9.75 17.79 -2.27
CA LEU A 173 -11.00 17.04 -2.40
C LEU A 173 -10.87 15.62 -1.84
N PHE A 174 -9.71 14.97 -2.10
CA PHE A 174 -9.42 13.63 -1.58
C PHE A 174 -9.15 13.64 -0.08
N GLU A 175 -8.50 14.68 0.45
CA GLU A 175 -8.32 14.87 1.89
C GLU A 175 -9.66 14.91 2.64
N GLU A 176 -10.66 15.53 2.05
CA GLU A 176 -12.01 15.64 2.64
C GLU A 176 -12.81 14.32 2.52
N LYS A 177 -12.80 13.68 1.32
CA LYS A 177 -13.81 12.67 0.96
C LYS A 177 -13.29 11.23 0.92
N VAL A 178 -11.99 10.98 0.90
CA VAL A 178 -11.41 9.64 0.72
C VAL A 178 -10.66 9.20 1.97
N ASP A 179 -10.76 7.93 2.33
CA ASP A 179 -10.10 7.38 3.52
C ASP A 179 -8.74 6.74 3.20
N LEU A 180 -8.56 6.19 2.00
CA LEU A 180 -7.31 5.62 1.49
C LEU A 180 -7.11 6.08 0.04
N VAL A 181 -6.08 6.88 -0.17
CA VAL A 181 -5.78 7.46 -1.49
C VAL A 181 -4.98 6.47 -2.32
N GLN A 182 -5.53 6.03 -3.46
CA GLN A 182 -4.82 5.15 -4.38
C GLN A 182 -4.03 5.94 -5.42
N ILE A 183 -2.75 5.60 -5.57
CA ILE A 183 -1.91 5.99 -6.71
C ILE A 183 -1.89 4.84 -7.70
N GLY A 184 -2.42 5.06 -8.89
CA GLY A 184 -2.46 4.06 -9.95
C GLY A 184 -1.08 3.75 -10.53
N ALA A 185 -0.94 2.58 -11.15
CA ALA A 185 0.32 2.09 -11.70
C ALA A 185 0.96 3.06 -12.74
N ARG A 186 0.16 3.79 -13.50
CA ARG A 186 0.64 4.79 -14.48
C ARG A 186 1.21 6.04 -13.81
N ASN A 187 0.85 6.31 -12.56
CA ASN A 187 1.29 7.46 -11.76
C ASN A 187 2.34 7.08 -10.69
N MET A 188 2.84 5.84 -10.67
CA MET A 188 3.84 5.42 -9.68
C MET A 188 5.09 6.32 -9.68
N GLN A 189 5.49 6.83 -10.84
CA GLN A 189 6.64 7.72 -11.02
C GLN A 189 6.23 9.18 -11.31
N ASN A 190 4.99 9.55 -11.04
CA ASN A 190 4.56 10.94 -11.06
C ASN A 190 4.98 11.62 -9.75
N PHE A 191 6.27 11.99 -9.66
CA PHE A 191 6.88 12.47 -8.42
C PHE A 191 6.22 13.73 -7.87
N ASP A 192 5.68 14.60 -8.72
CA ASP A 192 4.95 15.79 -8.26
C ASP A 192 3.65 15.38 -7.55
N LEU A 193 2.92 14.39 -8.09
CA LEU A 193 1.75 13.83 -7.43
C LEU A 193 2.13 13.13 -6.12
N LEU A 194 3.21 12.34 -6.11
CA LEU A 194 3.67 11.63 -4.91
C LEU A 194 4.01 12.58 -3.78
N LYS A 195 4.71 13.69 -4.07
CA LYS A 195 5.04 14.72 -3.08
C LYS A 195 3.79 15.39 -2.49
N GLU A 196 2.82 15.77 -3.34
CA GLU A 196 1.59 16.40 -2.85
C GLU A 196 0.74 15.43 -2.03
N VAL A 197 0.61 14.18 -2.45
CA VAL A 197 -0.09 13.14 -1.67
C VAL A 197 0.67 12.81 -0.37
N GLY A 198 2.00 12.91 -0.38
CA GLY A 198 2.84 12.74 0.81
C GLY A 198 2.63 13.80 1.91
N LYS A 199 2.06 14.95 1.57
CA LYS A 199 1.69 16.02 2.54
C LYS A 199 0.30 15.82 3.15
N MET A 200 -0.50 14.89 2.60
CA MET A 200 -1.84 14.58 3.08
C MET A 200 -1.79 13.76 4.38
N SER A 201 -2.86 13.82 5.17
CA SER A 201 -3.01 13.00 6.38
C SER A 201 -3.52 11.59 6.09
N LYS A 202 -4.00 11.33 4.87
CA LYS A 202 -4.62 10.06 4.46
C LYS A 202 -3.58 9.00 4.12
N PRO A 203 -3.78 7.74 4.50
CA PRO A 203 -2.97 6.63 4.03
C PRO A 203 -2.97 6.52 2.51
N VAL A 204 -1.90 5.95 1.96
CA VAL A 204 -1.68 5.86 0.51
C VAL A 204 -1.51 4.41 0.08
N LEU A 205 -2.28 3.98 -0.91
CA LEU A 205 -2.12 2.71 -1.62
C LEU A 205 -1.34 2.97 -2.91
N LEU A 206 -0.08 2.56 -2.96
CA LEU A 206 0.81 2.77 -4.09
C LEU A 206 0.89 1.52 -4.97
N LYS A 207 0.26 1.53 -6.13
CA LYS A 207 0.33 0.45 -7.11
C LYS A 207 1.67 0.44 -7.84
N ARG A 208 2.27 -0.75 -7.98
CA ARG A 208 3.48 -0.97 -8.77
C ARG A 208 3.24 -0.62 -10.23
N GLY A 209 4.18 0.06 -10.85
CA GLY A 209 4.19 0.33 -12.30
C GLY A 209 4.39 -0.94 -13.12
N LEU A 210 3.99 -0.88 -14.38
CA LEU A 210 3.91 -2.05 -15.27
C LEU A 210 5.27 -2.67 -15.64
N SER A 211 6.38 -1.93 -15.49
CA SER A 211 7.73 -2.36 -15.88
C SER A 211 8.77 -1.90 -14.86
N ASN A 212 8.36 -1.64 -13.63
CA ASN A 212 9.22 -1.10 -12.59
C ASN A 212 9.81 -2.20 -11.71
N SER A 213 11.10 -2.03 -11.37
CA SER A 213 11.79 -2.87 -10.41
C SER A 213 11.25 -2.68 -8.99
N TYR A 214 11.61 -3.57 -8.07
CA TYR A 214 11.29 -3.44 -6.65
C TYR A 214 11.89 -2.16 -6.04
N GLU A 215 13.12 -1.84 -6.42
CA GLU A 215 13.81 -0.64 -5.95
C GLU A 215 13.09 0.64 -6.38
N GLU A 216 12.71 0.76 -7.66
CA GLU A 216 11.94 1.91 -8.16
C GLU A 216 10.59 2.05 -7.45
N TRP A 217 9.93 0.93 -7.16
CA TRP A 217 8.66 0.93 -6.43
C TRP A 217 8.81 1.38 -4.99
N ILE A 218 9.83 0.88 -4.26
CA ILE A 218 10.15 1.32 -2.90
C ILE A 218 10.60 2.80 -2.91
N MET A 219 11.38 3.24 -3.91
CA MET A 219 11.77 4.64 -4.05
C MET A 219 10.56 5.57 -4.26
N SER A 220 9.54 5.11 -4.96
CA SER A 220 8.30 5.88 -5.09
C SER A 220 7.55 5.99 -3.76
N ALA A 221 7.57 4.96 -2.93
CA ALA A 221 7.07 5.05 -1.54
C ALA A 221 7.93 6.01 -0.70
N GLU A 222 9.25 5.97 -0.85
CA GLU A 222 10.17 6.89 -0.16
C GLU A 222 9.86 8.36 -0.48
N TYR A 223 9.46 8.71 -1.72
CA TYR A 223 9.00 10.06 -2.09
C TYR A 223 7.80 10.51 -1.27
N ILE A 224 6.80 9.64 -1.10
CA ILE A 224 5.61 9.93 -0.26
C ILE A 224 6.04 10.11 1.20
N MET A 225 6.84 9.18 1.72
CA MET A 225 7.28 9.18 3.11
C MET A 225 8.20 10.37 3.43
N SER A 226 8.99 10.85 2.47
CA SER A 226 9.87 12.01 2.66
C SER A 226 9.13 13.32 2.93
N GLU A 227 7.87 13.42 2.47
CA GLU A 227 7.00 14.56 2.73
C GLU A 227 6.24 14.47 4.08
N GLY A 228 6.40 13.35 4.82
CA GLY A 228 5.87 13.16 6.17
C GLY A 228 4.79 12.09 6.32
N ASN A 229 4.26 11.53 5.23
CA ASN A 229 3.25 10.47 5.28
C ASN A 229 3.89 9.08 5.28
N GLU A 230 3.95 8.47 6.45
CA GLU A 230 4.52 7.12 6.62
C GLU A 230 3.50 5.99 6.43
N ASN A 231 2.22 6.31 6.23
CA ASN A 231 1.14 5.35 6.07
C ASN A 231 1.01 4.90 4.60
N VAL A 232 1.99 4.16 4.09
CA VAL A 232 2.02 3.69 2.71
C VAL A 232 1.82 2.18 2.66
N ILE A 233 0.91 1.74 1.78
CA ILE A 233 0.63 0.33 1.45
C ILE A 233 1.10 0.10 0.02
N LEU A 234 1.93 -0.90 -0.19
CA LEU A 234 2.37 -1.31 -1.52
C LEU A 234 1.38 -2.29 -2.15
N CYS A 235 1.06 -2.13 -3.44
CA CYS A 235 0.13 -3.01 -4.15
C CYS A 235 0.76 -3.58 -5.42
N GLU A 236 1.06 -4.88 -5.41
CA GLU A 236 1.43 -5.62 -6.61
C GLU A 236 0.19 -5.82 -7.48
N ARG A 237 0.30 -5.62 -8.80
CA ARG A 237 -0.82 -5.67 -9.75
C ARG A 237 -0.48 -6.27 -11.11
N GLY A 238 0.62 -6.98 -11.18
CA GLY A 238 1.17 -7.55 -12.41
C GLY A 238 2.10 -6.60 -13.17
N ILE A 239 3.05 -7.20 -13.82
CA ILE A 239 4.05 -6.54 -14.67
C ILE A 239 3.93 -7.00 -16.12
N ARG A 240 4.41 -6.19 -17.05
CA ARG A 240 4.57 -6.59 -18.45
C ARG A 240 5.71 -7.57 -18.58
N THR A 241 5.42 -8.69 -19.23
CA THR A 241 6.42 -9.70 -19.60
C THR A 241 6.27 -10.03 -21.08
N PHE A 242 7.00 -11.03 -21.55
CA PHE A 242 6.85 -11.54 -22.91
C PHE A 242 5.54 -12.33 -23.11
N GLU A 243 4.89 -12.78 -22.00
CA GLU A 243 3.63 -13.50 -22.06
C GLU A 243 2.46 -12.52 -22.36
N THR A 244 1.59 -12.92 -23.28
CA THR A 244 0.49 -12.07 -23.76
C THR A 244 -0.89 -12.66 -23.52
N TYR A 245 -0.99 -13.86 -22.97
CA TYR A 245 -2.28 -14.49 -22.67
C TYR A 245 -3.04 -13.72 -21.58
N THR A 246 -2.35 -13.29 -20.54
CA THR A 246 -2.90 -12.43 -19.49
C THR A 246 -2.57 -10.96 -19.77
N ARG A 247 -3.38 -10.05 -19.23
CA ARG A 247 -3.15 -8.61 -19.36
C ARG A 247 -1.77 -8.21 -18.82
N ASN A 248 -1.36 -8.79 -17.69
CA ASN A 248 -0.03 -8.69 -17.09
C ASN A 248 0.26 -10.00 -16.34
N THR A 249 1.52 -10.25 -16.07
CA THR A 249 1.96 -11.39 -15.24
C THR A 249 1.99 -10.97 -13.78
N LEU A 250 1.24 -11.65 -12.90
CA LEU A 250 1.33 -11.42 -11.46
C LEU A 250 2.68 -11.87 -10.94
N ASP A 251 3.43 -10.95 -10.35
CA ASP A 251 4.71 -11.24 -9.72
C ASP A 251 4.50 -11.62 -8.24
N VAL A 252 4.17 -12.88 -7.99
CA VAL A 252 3.98 -13.39 -6.63
C VAL A 252 5.27 -13.31 -5.81
N SER A 253 6.44 -13.40 -6.46
CA SER A 253 7.74 -13.29 -5.80
C SER A 253 8.02 -11.90 -5.23
N ALA A 254 7.31 -10.86 -5.71
CA ALA A 254 7.40 -9.52 -5.16
C ALA A 254 7.02 -9.48 -3.67
N ILE A 255 6.08 -10.31 -3.22
CA ILE A 255 5.58 -10.29 -1.84
C ILE A 255 6.71 -10.59 -0.84
N PRO A 256 7.35 -11.77 -0.84
CA PRO A 256 8.43 -12.05 0.10
C PRO A 256 9.67 -11.19 -0.13
N ALA A 257 9.95 -10.77 -1.38
CA ALA A 257 11.09 -9.90 -1.68
C ALA A 257 10.92 -8.51 -1.04
N ILE A 258 9.78 -7.86 -1.24
CA ILE A 258 9.48 -6.56 -0.65
C ILE A 258 9.47 -6.64 0.88
N LYS A 259 8.86 -7.66 1.46
CA LYS A 259 8.86 -7.85 2.92
C LYS A 259 10.26 -8.01 3.52
N LYS A 260 11.23 -8.49 2.75
CA LYS A 260 12.64 -8.54 3.15
C LYS A 260 13.33 -7.17 3.03
N MET A 261 12.97 -6.37 2.03
CA MET A 261 13.59 -5.08 1.72
C MET A 261 12.98 -3.91 2.50
N SER A 262 11.67 -3.97 2.75
CA SER A 262 10.86 -2.91 3.34
C SER A 262 10.00 -3.45 4.49
N HIS A 263 9.59 -2.56 5.38
CA HIS A 263 8.64 -2.83 6.46
C HIS A 263 7.18 -2.52 6.07
N LEU A 264 6.97 -1.93 4.89
CA LEU A 264 5.65 -1.53 4.42
C LEU A 264 4.78 -2.75 4.09
N PRO A 265 3.47 -2.71 4.37
CA PRO A 265 2.56 -3.80 4.02
C PRO A 265 2.42 -3.94 2.51
N VAL A 266 2.24 -5.19 2.05
CA VAL A 266 2.09 -5.54 0.64
C VAL A 266 0.76 -6.21 0.41
N ILE A 267 -0.10 -5.60 -0.42
CA ILE A 267 -1.33 -6.22 -0.91
C ILE A 267 -1.23 -6.54 -2.40
N VAL A 268 -2.18 -7.31 -2.90
CA VAL A 268 -2.19 -7.76 -4.31
C VAL A 268 -3.52 -7.43 -4.98
N ASP A 269 -3.42 -7.04 -6.24
CA ASP A 269 -4.54 -6.81 -7.16
C ASP A 269 -4.57 -7.89 -8.25
N PRO A 270 -5.26 -9.02 -8.00
CA PRO A 270 -5.37 -10.09 -8.98
C PRO A 270 -6.24 -9.72 -10.18
N SER A 271 -7.22 -8.81 -10.02
CA SER A 271 -8.12 -8.37 -11.07
C SER A 271 -7.36 -7.67 -12.20
N HIS A 272 -6.53 -6.68 -11.87
CA HIS A 272 -5.76 -5.95 -12.87
C HIS A 272 -4.51 -6.70 -13.36
N SER A 273 -4.04 -7.72 -12.66
CA SER A 273 -2.94 -8.54 -13.14
C SER A 273 -3.39 -9.45 -14.28
N ALA A 274 -4.38 -10.29 -14.07
CA ALA A 274 -4.86 -11.24 -15.06
C ALA A 274 -5.70 -10.59 -16.17
N GLY A 275 -6.58 -9.66 -15.80
CA GLY A 275 -7.55 -9.07 -16.73
C GLY A 275 -8.71 -10.02 -17.09
N MET A 276 -8.90 -11.11 -16.34
CA MET A 276 -9.92 -12.15 -16.55
C MET A 276 -10.48 -12.60 -15.20
N TYR A 277 -11.81 -12.57 -15.04
CA TYR A 277 -12.49 -12.87 -13.77
C TYR A 277 -12.17 -14.26 -13.20
N TRP A 278 -12.11 -15.29 -14.05
CA TRP A 278 -11.89 -16.68 -13.63
C TRP A 278 -10.46 -16.94 -13.08
N MET A 279 -9.50 -16.04 -13.36
CA MET A 279 -8.15 -16.11 -12.80
C MET A 279 -8.01 -15.37 -11.45
N VAL A 280 -8.98 -14.56 -11.06
CA VAL A 280 -8.91 -13.76 -9.83
C VAL A 280 -8.78 -14.66 -8.60
N GLU A 281 -9.59 -15.71 -8.51
CA GLU A 281 -9.54 -16.66 -7.38
C GLU A 281 -8.18 -17.34 -7.24
N PRO A 282 -7.65 -18.08 -8.24
CA PRO A 282 -6.37 -18.78 -8.08
C PRO A 282 -5.20 -17.82 -7.80
N LEU A 283 -5.21 -16.61 -8.38
CA LEU A 283 -4.16 -15.62 -8.12
C LEU A 283 -4.30 -14.97 -6.72
N ALA A 284 -5.51 -14.75 -6.24
CA ALA A 284 -5.78 -14.29 -4.88
C ALA A 284 -5.28 -15.30 -3.85
N MET A 285 -5.60 -16.57 -4.03
CA MET A 285 -5.13 -17.67 -3.16
C MET A 285 -3.59 -17.76 -3.17
N ALA A 286 -2.95 -17.68 -4.33
CA ALA A 286 -1.50 -17.67 -4.46
C ALA A 286 -0.85 -16.47 -3.73
N ALA A 287 -1.45 -15.29 -3.81
CA ALA A 287 -0.98 -14.09 -3.12
C ALA A 287 -1.05 -14.24 -1.58
N VAL A 288 -2.16 -14.76 -1.06
CA VAL A 288 -2.32 -15.04 0.38
C VAL A 288 -1.29 -16.06 0.85
N ALA A 289 -1.12 -17.16 0.11
CA ALA A 289 -0.14 -18.20 0.42
C ALA A 289 1.31 -17.70 0.38
N ALA A 290 1.62 -16.71 -0.48
CA ALA A 290 2.93 -16.05 -0.53
C ALA A 290 3.15 -15.04 0.61
N GLY A 291 2.14 -14.76 1.44
CA GLY A 291 2.24 -13.90 2.62
C GLY A 291 1.75 -12.45 2.41
N ALA A 292 0.94 -12.15 1.40
CA ALA A 292 0.31 -10.84 1.24
C ALA A 292 -0.44 -10.40 2.50
N ASP A 293 -0.51 -9.08 2.73
CA ASP A 293 -1.21 -8.48 3.86
C ASP A 293 -2.65 -8.07 3.52
N GLY A 294 -3.07 -8.30 2.29
CA GLY A 294 -4.43 -8.01 1.82
C GLY A 294 -4.57 -8.19 0.32
N LEU A 295 -5.78 -7.96 -0.14
CA LEU A 295 -6.15 -8.00 -1.55
C LEU A 295 -6.98 -6.76 -1.91
N ILE A 296 -6.92 -6.35 -3.19
CA ILE A 296 -7.87 -5.41 -3.77
C ILE A 296 -8.51 -6.06 -5.00
N ILE A 297 -9.84 -6.19 -4.99
CA ILE A 297 -10.60 -7.01 -5.95
C ILE A 297 -11.71 -6.18 -6.60
N GLU A 298 -11.87 -6.34 -7.91
CA GLU A 298 -12.98 -5.74 -8.63
C GLU A 298 -14.23 -6.62 -8.57
N VAL A 299 -15.33 -5.99 -8.09
CA VAL A 299 -16.65 -6.61 -7.98
C VAL A 299 -17.67 -5.71 -8.65
N HIS A 300 -18.51 -6.27 -9.49
CA HIS A 300 -19.55 -5.55 -10.19
C HIS A 300 -20.84 -6.38 -10.23
N ASN A 301 -21.98 -5.75 -10.01
CA ASN A 301 -23.30 -6.42 -10.02
C ASN A 301 -23.73 -6.87 -11.42
N ASP A 302 -23.25 -6.23 -12.48
CA ASP A 302 -23.49 -6.60 -13.89
C ASP A 302 -22.20 -6.41 -14.73
N PRO A 303 -21.22 -7.33 -14.63
CA PRO A 303 -19.96 -7.21 -15.35
C PRO A 303 -20.08 -7.12 -16.86
N ALA A 304 -21.16 -7.68 -17.44
CA ALA A 304 -21.37 -7.69 -18.89
C ALA A 304 -21.66 -6.29 -19.47
N HIS A 305 -22.26 -5.41 -18.67
CA HIS A 305 -22.63 -4.04 -19.06
C HIS A 305 -21.76 -2.98 -18.36
N ALA A 306 -20.73 -3.38 -17.62
CA ALA A 306 -19.83 -2.44 -16.95
C ALA A 306 -19.16 -1.47 -17.95
N LEU A 307 -19.12 -0.18 -17.60
CA LEU A 307 -18.48 0.85 -18.41
C LEU A 307 -16.94 0.72 -18.42
N CYS A 308 -16.39 -0.05 -17.47
CA CYS A 308 -14.95 -0.21 -17.28
C CYS A 308 -14.61 -1.61 -16.74
N ASP A 309 -13.67 -2.30 -17.42
CA ASP A 309 -12.99 -3.53 -16.96
C ASP A 309 -13.93 -4.67 -16.49
N GLY A 310 -15.14 -4.81 -17.06
CA GLY A 310 -16.13 -5.83 -16.69
C GLY A 310 -15.58 -7.27 -16.81
N GLN A 311 -14.75 -7.54 -17.82
CA GLN A 311 -14.20 -8.89 -18.07
C GLN A 311 -13.33 -9.43 -16.93
N GLN A 312 -12.82 -8.58 -16.05
CA GLN A 312 -11.99 -8.95 -14.89
C GLN A 312 -12.72 -8.83 -13.54
N SER A 313 -13.95 -8.29 -13.54
CA SER A 313 -14.76 -8.11 -12.35
C SER A 313 -15.47 -9.40 -11.96
N LEU A 314 -15.44 -9.72 -10.66
CA LEU A 314 -16.27 -10.79 -10.09
C LEU A 314 -17.71 -10.31 -9.94
N THR A 315 -18.67 -11.23 -10.01
CA THR A 315 -20.01 -10.98 -9.49
C THR A 315 -19.98 -11.02 -7.95
N PRO A 316 -20.98 -10.44 -7.25
CA PRO A 316 -21.10 -10.55 -5.80
C PRO A 316 -21.05 -11.99 -5.28
N GLU A 317 -21.69 -12.93 -5.97
CA GLU A 317 -21.72 -14.36 -5.61
C GLU A 317 -20.34 -15.01 -5.72
N HIS A 318 -19.60 -14.73 -6.80
CA HIS A 318 -18.22 -15.23 -6.96
C HIS A 318 -17.29 -14.61 -5.92
N PHE A 319 -17.50 -13.34 -5.57
CA PHE A 319 -16.73 -12.69 -4.52
C PHE A 319 -16.99 -13.32 -3.15
N ASP A 320 -18.23 -13.62 -2.81
CA ASP A 320 -18.62 -14.28 -1.56
C ASP A 320 -17.94 -15.66 -1.41
N GLN A 321 -18.00 -16.48 -2.46
CA GLN A 321 -17.32 -17.78 -2.50
C GLN A 321 -15.78 -17.66 -2.33
N LEU A 322 -15.20 -16.63 -2.93
CA LEU A 322 -13.77 -16.36 -2.78
C LEU A 322 -13.42 -15.96 -1.35
N MET A 323 -14.24 -15.13 -0.69
CA MET A 323 -14.01 -14.67 0.68
C MET A 323 -14.01 -15.82 1.69
N ASP A 324 -14.85 -16.83 1.51
CA ASP A 324 -14.85 -18.05 2.33
C ASP A 324 -13.51 -18.78 2.24
N LYS A 325 -13.01 -18.97 1.01
CA LYS A 325 -11.72 -19.64 0.77
C LYS A 325 -10.55 -18.85 1.33
N ILE A 326 -10.56 -17.52 1.13
CA ILE A 326 -9.51 -16.61 1.63
C ILE A 326 -9.49 -16.64 3.16
N SER A 327 -10.64 -16.61 3.83
CA SER A 327 -10.72 -16.61 5.29
C SER A 327 -10.00 -17.83 5.87
N ALA A 328 -10.28 -19.02 5.35
CA ALA A 328 -9.63 -20.27 5.78
C ALA A 328 -8.10 -20.23 5.53
N LEU A 329 -7.67 -19.69 4.39
CA LEU A 329 -6.24 -19.64 4.07
C LEU A 329 -5.49 -18.58 4.91
N VAL A 330 -6.10 -17.45 5.20
CA VAL A 330 -5.55 -16.40 6.05
C VAL A 330 -5.27 -16.93 7.46
N ASP A 331 -6.22 -17.69 8.02
CA ASP A 331 -6.08 -18.37 9.31
C ASP A 331 -4.92 -19.38 9.28
N LEU A 332 -4.83 -20.20 8.20
CA LEU A 332 -3.73 -21.15 8.00
C LEU A 332 -2.37 -20.43 7.94
N MET A 333 -2.31 -19.24 7.38
CA MET A 333 -1.11 -18.43 7.29
C MET A 333 -0.78 -17.67 8.60
N GLY A 334 -1.56 -17.88 9.67
CA GLY A 334 -1.35 -17.27 10.98
C GLY A 334 -1.62 -15.76 11.03
N LYS A 335 -2.44 -15.24 10.10
CA LYS A 335 -2.84 -13.83 10.07
C LYS A 335 -4.24 -13.63 10.63
N THR A 336 -4.51 -12.44 11.15
CA THR A 336 -5.84 -12.03 11.60
C THR A 336 -6.60 -11.38 10.44
N PHE A 337 -7.71 -11.98 10.03
CA PHE A 337 -8.59 -11.39 9.04
C PHE A 337 -9.40 -10.25 9.67
N VAL A 338 -9.26 -9.04 9.13
CA VAL A 338 -9.98 -7.82 9.59
C VAL A 338 -11.09 -7.54 8.59
N LYS A 339 -12.33 -7.57 9.07
CA LYS A 339 -13.56 -7.38 8.29
C LYS A 339 -14.16 -6.01 8.54
#